data_81027e27a3d2cb18d79de330bb92db7e
#
_entry.id   81027e27a3d2cb18d79de330bb92db7e
#
_cell.length_a   1.000
_cell.length_b   1.000
_cell.length_c   1.000
_cell.angle_alpha   90.00
_cell.angle_beta   90.00
_cell.angle_gamma   90.00
#
_symmetry.space_group_name_H-M   'P 1'
#
loop_
_entity.id
_entity.type
_entity.pdbx_description
1 polymer ?
#
loop_
_entity_poly.entity_id
_entity_poly.type
_entity_poly.pdbx_seq_one_letter_code
_entity_poly.pdbx_strand_id
1 'polypeptide(L)'
;YVRSMEVCLANGEIVRLGANVAKTSSGYSLLNLVVGSEGTLAIITELTLELIPQPKETVSLIIPFEDINSCIGAVPQIFLAGLKPQALEFMESEIVYMAEKYLERDVFPHVVDGVEAKAYLLATFDGDSMDVLDAVTEQCSEVVFEAGAIDVLVADTPDKRAKAWSARNAFYEAICAATTELDECDVV
;
A
#
# COMPACT_ATOMS: atom_id res chain seq x y z
N TYR A 1 -6.13 14.30 3.90
CA TYR A 1 -4.83 14.96 3.72
C TYR A 1 -4.90 16.24 2.86
N VAL A 2 -5.82 16.34 1.89
CA VAL A 2 -5.97 17.56 1.06
C VAL A 2 -6.83 18.57 1.80
N ARG A 3 -6.29 19.76 2.07
CA ARG A 3 -6.97 20.86 2.76
C ARG A 3 -7.60 21.85 1.77
N SER A 4 -6.85 22.19 0.74
CA SER A 4 -7.31 23.05 -0.35
C SER A 4 -6.54 22.77 -1.62
N MET A 5 -7.08 23.21 -2.75
CA MET A 5 -6.41 23.12 -4.05
C MET A 5 -6.76 24.31 -4.93
N GLU A 6 -5.89 24.58 -5.88
CA GLU A 6 -6.18 25.39 -7.05
C GLU A 6 -6.37 24.46 -8.23
N VAL A 7 -7.41 24.70 -9.01
CA VAL A 7 -7.73 23.88 -10.18
C VAL A 7 -8.05 24.73 -11.39
N CYS A 8 -7.70 24.23 -12.57
CA CYS A 8 -8.13 24.76 -13.85
C CYS A 8 -9.33 23.94 -14.33
N LEU A 9 -10.47 24.59 -14.52
CA LEU A 9 -11.70 23.98 -15.04
C LEU A 9 -11.63 23.80 -16.57
N ALA A 10 -12.55 23.02 -17.14
CA ALA A 10 -12.60 22.73 -18.58
C ALA A 10 -12.81 24.00 -19.46
N ASN A 11 -13.36 25.08 -18.90
CA ASN A 11 -13.51 26.37 -19.57
C ASN A 11 -12.24 27.26 -19.47
N GLY A 12 -11.17 26.79 -18.82
CA GLY A 12 -9.93 27.53 -18.59
C GLY A 12 -9.94 28.44 -17.36
N GLU A 13 -11.03 28.46 -16.59
CA GLU A 13 -11.13 29.25 -15.38
C GLU A 13 -10.34 28.63 -14.25
N ILE A 14 -9.56 29.45 -13.51
CA ILE A 14 -8.81 28.98 -12.34
C ILE A 14 -9.60 29.33 -11.09
N VAL A 15 -9.88 28.28 -10.27
CA VAL A 15 -10.65 28.42 -9.03
C VAL A 15 -9.93 27.78 -7.87
N ARG A 16 -10.15 28.29 -6.64
CA ARG A 16 -9.65 27.67 -5.41
C ARG A 16 -10.79 26.95 -4.70
N LEU A 17 -10.54 25.68 -4.34
CA LEU A 17 -11.46 24.81 -3.64
C LEU A 17 -10.91 24.47 -2.26
N GLY A 18 -11.82 24.35 -1.27
CA GLY A 18 -11.43 24.10 0.11
C GLY A 18 -10.88 25.33 0.82
N ALA A 19 -10.33 25.13 2.00
CA ALA A 19 -9.72 26.17 2.82
C ALA A 19 -8.70 25.55 3.78
N ASN A 20 -7.71 26.33 4.20
CA ASN A 20 -6.72 25.89 5.19
C ASN A 20 -7.29 25.92 6.63
N VAL A 21 -8.36 25.17 6.84
CA VAL A 21 -9.05 25.00 8.14
C VAL A 21 -9.28 23.53 8.44
N ALA A 22 -9.34 23.19 9.71
CA ALA A 22 -9.54 21.81 10.13
C ALA A 22 -10.95 21.26 9.82
N LYS A 23 -11.96 22.15 9.75
CA LYS A 23 -13.34 21.77 9.49
C LYS A 23 -14.04 22.85 8.70
N THR A 24 -14.82 22.45 7.71
CA THR A 24 -15.82 23.30 7.04
C THR A 24 -17.17 22.58 7.04
N SER A 25 -18.24 23.34 7.25
CA SER A 25 -19.63 22.85 7.20
C SER A 25 -20.50 23.67 6.27
N SER A 26 -19.88 24.52 5.44
CA SER A 26 -20.57 25.41 4.51
C SER A 26 -20.65 24.81 3.12
N GLY A 27 -21.86 24.40 2.69
CA GLY A 27 -22.12 23.90 1.36
C GLY A 27 -21.54 22.51 1.06
N TYR A 28 -21.56 22.15 -0.21
CA TYR A 28 -20.97 20.89 -0.70
C TYR A 28 -19.45 20.98 -0.78
N SER A 29 -18.77 19.87 -0.51
CA SER A 29 -17.31 19.80 -0.65
C SER A 29 -16.92 19.53 -2.10
N LEU A 30 -16.72 20.60 -2.87
CA LEU A 30 -16.20 20.48 -4.23
C LEU A 30 -14.76 19.96 -4.25
N LEU A 31 -14.01 20.16 -3.15
CA LEU A 31 -12.69 19.58 -2.94
C LEU A 31 -12.74 18.06 -3.06
N ASN A 32 -13.65 17.42 -2.31
CA ASN A 32 -13.80 15.95 -2.31
C ASN A 32 -14.38 15.42 -3.63
N LEU A 33 -15.04 16.26 -4.41
CA LEU A 33 -15.52 15.89 -5.74
C LEU A 33 -14.37 15.78 -6.75
N VAL A 34 -13.37 16.68 -6.63
CA VAL A 34 -12.22 16.71 -7.55
C VAL A 34 -11.13 15.73 -7.15
N VAL A 35 -10.92 15.49 -5.83
CA VAL A 35 -10.00 14.46 -5.37
C VAL A 35 -10.49 13.08 -5.83
N GLY A 36 -9.64 12.33 -6.53
CA GLY A 36 -9.99 11.03 -7.11
C GLY A 36 -10.70 11.10 -8.46
N SER A 37 -10.85 12.28 -9.06
CA SER A 37 -11.51 12.42 -10.38
C SER A 37 -10.61 12.10 -11.57
N GLU A 38 -9.35 11.76 -11.36
CA GLU A 38 -8.35 11.38 -12.38
C GLU A 38 -8.26 12.38 -13.54
N GLY A 39 -8.37 13.68 -13.24
CA GLY A 39 -8.33 14.75 -14.25
C GLY A 39 -9.60 14.91 -15.09
N THR A 40 -10.67 14.15 -14.83
CA THR A 40 -11.92 14.21 -15.62
C THR A 40 -12.76 15.46 -15.31
N LEU A 41 -12.62 16.05 -14.12
CA LEU A 41 -13.39 17.22 -13.70
C LEU A 41 -12.57 18.53 -13.76
N ALA A 42 -11.29 18.46 -13.46
CA ALA A 42 -10.40 19.61 -13.47
C ALA A 42 -8.94 19.17 -13.48
N ILE A 43 -8.03 20.07 -13.83
CA ILE A 43 -6.59 19.89 -13.69
C ILE A 43 -6.14 20.59 -12.41
N ILE A 44 -5.54 19.84 -11.48
CA ILE A 44 -5.03 20.37 -10.22
C ILE A 44 -3.68 21.06 -10.51
N THR A 45 -3.56 22.32 -10.14
CA THR A 45 -2.34 23.12 -10.35
C THR A 45 -1.59 23.41 -9.04
N GLU A 46 -2.28 23.42 -7.89
CA GLU A 46 -1.69 23.63 -6.56
C GLU A 46 -2.45 22.82 -5.51
N LEU A 47 -1.74 22.23 -4.55
CA LEU A 47 -2.31 21.53 -3.41
C LEU A 47 -1.79 22.09 -2.09
N THR A 48 -2.69 22.24 -1.11
CA THR A 48 -2.33 22.40 0.29
C THR A 48 -2.61 21.08 1.02
N LEU A 49 -1.55 20.44 1.49
CA LEU A 49 -1.62 19.13 2.16
C LEU A 49 -1.49 19.29 3.67
N GLU A 50 -2.21 18.45 4.40
CA GLU A 50 -1.97 18.22 5.81
C GLU A 50 -0.76 17.30 5.98
N LEU A 51 0.24 17.76 6.72
CA LEU A 51 1.41 16.98 7.04
C LEU A 51 1.18 16.18 8.32
N ILE A 52 1.72 14.98 8.35
CA ILE A 52 1.80 14.15 9.55
C ILE A 52 3.25 14.16 10.09
N PRO A 53 3.47 13.96 11.40
CA PRO A 53 4.80 13.73 11.93
C PRO A 53 5.46 12.55 11.20
N GLN A 54 6.75 12.68 10.91
CA GLN A 54 7.50 11.56 10.34
C GLN A 54 7.62 10.45 11.40
N PRO A 55 7.26 9.21 11.08
CA PRO A 55 7.49 8.07 11.96
C PRO A 55 8.96 7.93 12.32
N LYS A 56 9.26 7.54 13.58
CA LYS A 56 10.64 7.34 14.02
C LYS A 56 11.20 6.02 13.53
N GLU A 57 10.37 4.98 13.63
CA GLU A 57 10.72 3.62 13.24
C GLU A 57 9.65 3.05 12.31
N THR A 58 10.05 2.11 11.46
CA THR A 58 9.18 1.44 10.51
C THR A 58 9.63 -0.01 10.34
N VAL A 59 8.70 -0.94 10.28
CA VAL A 59 8.94 -2.34 9.93
C VAL A 59 8.01 -2.76 8.80
N SER A 60 8.50 -3.59 7.89
CA SER A 60 7.65 -4.26 6.90
C SER A 60 7.69 -5.76 7.10
N LEU A 61 6.54 -6.41 6.95
CA LEU A 61 6.37 -7.85 7.07
C LEU A 61 6.01 -8.41 5.68
N ILE A 62 6.74 -9.43 5.24
CA ILE A 62 6.42 -10.23 4.06
C ILE A 62 5.76 -11.50 4.57
N ILE A 63 4.51 -11.72 4.19
CA ILE A 63 3.66 -12.78 4.73
C ILE A 63 3.19 -13.68 3.58
N PRO A 64 3.84 -14.82 3.33
CA PRO A 64 3.45 -15.78 2.31
C PRO A 64 2.25 -16.63 2.73
N PHE A 65 1.40 -16.98 1.76
CA PHE A 65 0.24 -17.85 1.92
C PHE A 65 0.22 -18.93 0.84
N GLU A 66 -0.27 -20.13 1.18
CA GLU A 66 -0.44 -21.24 0.24
C GLU A 66 -1.59 -21.00 -0.75
N ASP A 67 -2.60 -20.20 -0.36
CA ASP A 67 -3.74 -19.90 -1.21
C ASP A 67 -4.18 -18.43 -1.09
N ILE A 68 -4.78 -17.93 -2.17
CA ILE A 68 -5.24 -16.55 -2.31
C ILE A 68 -6.37 -16.22 -1.32
N ASN A 69 -7.29 -17.15 -1.05
CA ASN A 69 -8.45 -16.87 -0.21
C ASN A 69 -8.03 -16.66 1.25
N SER A 70 -7.11 -17.49 1.76
CA SER A 70 -6.52 -17.32 3.09
C SER A 70 -5.79 -15.98 3.20
N CYS A 71 -5.02 -15.60 2.18
CA CYS A 71 -4.31 -14.33 2.11
C CYS A 71 -5.29 -13.13 2.18
N ILE A 72 -6.32 -13.12 1.34
CA ILE A 72 -7.35 -12.05 1.35
C ILE A 72 -8.14 -12.08 2.67
N GLY A 73 -8.46 -13.29 3.19
CA GLY A 73 -9.17 -13.47 4.45
C GLY A 73 -8.42 -12.96 5.67
N ALA A 74 -7.08 -12.90 5.63
CA ALA A 74 -6.25 -12.36 6.69
C ALA A 74 -6.39 -10.82 6.83
N VAL A 75 -6.67 -10.10 5.74
CA VAL A 75 -6.79 -8.64 5.74
C VAL A 75 -7.80 -8.12 6.76
N PRO A 76 -9.09 -8.54 6.75
CA PRO A 76 -10.04 -8.08 7.76
C PRO A 76 -9.65 -8.52 9.18
N GLN A 77 -8.96 -9.65 9.37
CA GLN A 77 -8.53 -10.13 10.67
C GLN A 77 -7.47 -9.20 11.30
N ILE A 78 -6.54 -8.71 10.48
CA ILE A 78 -5.54 -7.71 10.90
C ILE A 78 -6.25 -6.46 11.47
N PHE A 79 -7.24 -5.93 10.77
CA PHE A 79 -7.98 -4.74 11.23
C PHE A 79 -8.87 -5.04 12.45
N LEU A 80 -9.50 -6.21 12.52
CA LEU A 80 -10.32 -6.62 13.66
C LEU A 80 -9.50 -6.82 14.93
N ALA A 81 -8.24 -7.21 14.80
CA ALA A 81 -7.28 -7.26 15.90
C ALA A 81 -6.83 -5.88 16.41
N GLY A 82 -7.31 -4.79 15.79
CA GLY A 82 -6.96 -3.41 16.14
C GLY A 82 -5.64 -2.92 15.54
N LEU A 83 -4.99 -3.73 14.71
CA LEU A 83 -3.77 -3.35 14.00
C LEU A 83 -4.08 -2.31 12.92
N LYS A 84 -3.16 -1.36 12.75
CA LYS A 84 -3.30 -0.25 11.81
C LYS A 84 -2.06 -0.15 10.93
N PRO A 85 -1.92 -1.01 9.92
CA PRO A 85 -0.80 -0.91 9.00
C PRO A 85 -0.84 0.43 8.24
N GLN A 86 0.32 1.04 8.05
CA GLN A 86 0.51 2.21 7.18
C GLN A 86 0.26 1.84 5.73
N ALA A 87 0.67 0.62 5.35
CA ALA A 87 0.42 0.04 4.05
C ALA A 87 0.15 -1.46 4.21
N LEU A 88 -0.77 -1.98 3.42
CA LEU A 88 -1.10 -3.41 3.35
C LEU A 88 -1.39 -3.76 1.89
N GLU A 89 -0.44 -4.44 1.25
CA GLU A 89 -0.49 -4.80 -0.16
C GLU A 89 -0.74 -6.28 -0.32
N PHE A 90 -1.74 -6.65 -1.11
CA PHE A 90 -1.96 -8.02 -1.57
C PHE A 90 -1.24 -8.22 -2.91
N MET A 91 -0.55 -9.35 -3.06
CA MET A 91 0.20 -9.69 -4.26
C MET A 91 0.08 -11.17 -4.56
N GLU A 92 -0.23 -11.52 -5.80
CA GLU A 92 -0.15 -12.91 -6.27
C GLU A 92 1.29 -13.31 -6.60
N SER A 93 1.62 -14.59 -6.44
CA SER A 93 2.98 -15.07 -6.68
C SER A 93 3.45 -14.87 -8.12
N GLU A 94 2.54 -14.91 -9.10
CA GLU A 94 2.86 -14.72 -10.51
C GLU A 94 3.40 -13.32 -10.79
N ILE A 95 2.75 -12.27 -10.25
CA ILE A 95 3.22 -10.90 -10.45
C ILE A 95 4.52 -10.62 -9.68
N VAL A 96 4.67 -11.22 -8.50
CA VAL A 96 5.92 -11.16 -7.73
C VAL A 96 7.07 -11.77 -8.53
N TYR A 97 6.87 -12.97 -9.09
CA TYR A 97 7.87 -13.64 -9.92
C TYR A 97 8.24 -12.82 -11.18
N MET A 98 7.25 -12.20 -11.83
CA MET A 98 7.50 -11.33 -12.98
C MET A 98 8.36 -10.12 -12.60
N ALA A 99 8.07 -9.47 -11.46
CA ALA A 99 8.82 -8.33 -10.97
C ALA A 99 10.26 -8.70 -10.58
N GLU A 100 10.46 -9.82 -9.89
CA GLU A 100 11.78 -10.32 -9.52
C GLU A 100 12.63 -10.66 -10.76
N LYS A 101 12.01 -11.28 -11.76
CA LYS A 101 12.66 -11.55 -13.05
C LYS A 101 13.04 -10.26 -13.78
N TYR A 102 12.16 -9.25 -13.76
CA TYR A 102 12.43 -7.93 -14.34
C TYR A 102 13.58 -7.21 -13.64
N LEU A 103 13.64 -7.32 -12.30
CA LEU A 103 14.68 -6.74 -11.47
C LEU A 103 15.97 -7.57 -11.39
N GLU A 104 15.96 -8.78 -11.98
CA GLU A 104 17.06 -9.76 -11.89
C GLU A 104 17.47 -10.06 -10.41
N ARG A 105 16.47 -10.16 -9.52
CA ARG A 105 16.72 -10.30 -8.09
C ARG A 105 15.56 -10.96 -7.36
N ASP A 106 15.84 -12.03 -6.60
CA ASP A 106 14.89 -12.67 -5.69
C ASP A 106 14.73 -11.85 -4.40
N VAL A 107 13.49 -11.62 -3.98
CA VAL A 107 13.13 -10.81 -2.80
C VAL A 107 12.15 -11.58 -1.90
N PHE A 108 11.18 -12.27 -2.48
CA PHE A 108 10.13 -12.98 -1.77
C PHE A 108 10.40 -14.48 -1.71
N PRO A 109 10.09 -15.16 -0.60
CA PRO A 109 10.24 -16.61 -0.54
C PRO A 109 9.15 -17.29 -1.36
N HIS A 110 9.51 -18.03 -2.41
CA HIS A 110 8.56 -18.78 -3.24
C HIS A 110 8.17 -20.11 -2.61
N VAL A 111 9.06 -20.70 -1.82
CA VAL A 111 8.82 -21.95 -1.08
C VAL A 111 9.31 -21.77 0.35
N VAL A 112 8.46 -22.06 1.32
CA VAL A 112 8.77 -22.02 2.76
C VAL A 112 8.39 -23.36 3.37
N ASP A 113 9.34 -24.04 4.01
CA ASP A 113 9.17 -25.37 4.61
C ASP A 113 8.56 -26.43 3.67
N GLY A 114 8.85 -26.30 2.36
CA GLY A 114 8.34 -27.22 1.33
C GLY A 114 6.94 -26.86 0.82
N VAL A 115 6.33 -25.80 1.31
CA VAL A 115 5.03 -25.26 0.87
C VAL A 115 5.28 -24.11 -0.12
N GLU A 116 4.63 -24.16 -1.28
CA GLU A 116 4.71 -23.11 -2.29
C GLU A 116 3.79 -21.93 -1.93
N ALA A 117 4.34 -20.71 -1.91
CA ALA A 117 3.55 -19.51 -1.71
C ALA A 117 2.80 -19.12 -3.01
N LYS A 118 1.49 -18.95 -2.92
CA LYS A 118 0.61 -18.52 -4.03
C LYS A 118 0.22 -17.05 -3.94
N ALA A 119 0.30 -16.48 -2.75
CA ALA A 119 0.01 -15.08 -2.50
C ALA A 119 0.82 -14.54 -1.32
N TYR A 120 0.93 -13.22 -1.26
CA TYR A 120 1.64 -12.53 -0.20
C TYR A 120 0.83 -11.33 0.30
N LEU A 121 0.97 -11.04 1.60
CA LEU A 121 0.73 -9.70 2.11
C LEU A 121 2.08 -9.02 2.39
N LEU A 122 2.21 -7.77 1.97
CA LEU A 122 3.29 -6.88 2.39
C LEU A 122 2.67 -5.83 3.31
N ALA A 123 2.85 -6.00 4.62
CA ALA A 123 2.33 -5.10 5.64
C ALA A 123 3.44 -4.19 6.17
N THR A 124 3.19 -2.89 6.27
CA THR A 124 4.14 -1.94 6.85
C THR A 124 3.50 -1.26 8.05
N PHE A 125 4.23 -1.22 9.15
CA PHE A 125 3.83 -0.56 10.39
C PHE A 125 4.83 0.51 10.79
N ASP A 126 4.32 1.62 11.30
CA ASP A 126 5.07 2.73 11.86
C ASP A 126 4.94 2.76 13.38
N GLY A 127 5.99 3.21 14.05
CA GLY A 127 6.00 3.33 15.50
C GLY A 127 6.95 4.38 16.03
N ASP A 128 6.81 4.67 17.33
CA ASP A 128 7.69 5.61 18.03
C ASP A 128 8.99 4.95 18.51
N SER A 129 9.04 3.61 18.56
CA SER A 129 10.22 2.81 18.96
C SER A 129 10.13 1.40 18.39
N MET A 130 11.26 0.70 18.33
CA MET A 130 11.32 -0.70 17.92
C MET A 130 10.54 -1.59 18.89
N ASP A 131 10.54 -1.35 20.20
CA ASP A 131 9.77 -2.15 21.18
C ASP A 131 8.26 -2.16 20.86
N VAL A 132 7.73 -1.03 20.38
CA VAL A 132 6.33 -0.93 19.92
C VAL A 132 6.11 -1.76 18.66
N LEU A 133 7.05 -1.68 17.72
CA LEU A 133 6.96 -2.43 16.46
C LEU A 133 7.15 -3.94 16.66
N ASP A 134 7.97 -4.35 17.62
CA ASP A 134 8.14 -5.76 17.99
C ASP A 134 6.81 -6.34 18.51
N ALA A 135 6.12 -5.62 19.41
CA ALA A 135 4.80 -6.03 19.89
C ALA A 135 3.73 -6.08 18.79
N VAL A 136 3.75 -5.11 17.87
CA VAL A 136 2.86 -5.08 16.68
C VAL A 136 3.17 -6.25 15.74
N THR A 137 4.45 -6.55 15.54
CA THR A 137 4.89 -7.67 14.70
C THR A 137 4.46 -9.01 15.29
N GLU A 138 4.62 -9.20 16.60
CA GLU A 138 4.17 -10.40 17.31
C GLU A 138 2.66 -10.58 17.17
N GLN A 139 1.87 -9.56 17.49
CA GLN A 139 0.41 -9.60 17.35
C GLN A 139 -0.03 -9.85 15.90
N CYS A 140 0.60 -9.20 14.92
CA CYS A 140 0.30 -9.40 13.51
C CYS A 140 0.61 -10.85 13.10
N SER A 141 1.74 -11.39 13.55
CA SER A 141 2.15 -12.77 13.26
C SER A 141 1.14 -13.79 13.79
N GLU A 142 0.67 -13.62 15.04
CA GLU A 142 -0.38 -14.48 15.61
C GLU A 142 -1.64 -14.48 14.74
N VAL A 143 -2.13 -13.29 14.37
CA VAL A 143 -3.34 -13.13 13.55
C VAL A 143 -3.21 -13.78 12.18
N VAL A 144 -2.07 -13.57 11.48
CA VAL A 144 -1.91 -14.10 10.13
C VAL A 144 -1.63 -15.60 10.12
N PHE A 145 -0.97 -16.14 11.14
CA PHE A 145 -0.83 -17.61 11.30
C PHE A 145 -2.19 -18.29 11.55
N GLU A 146 -3.06 -17.69 12.37
CA GLU A 146 -4.44 -18.19 12.53
C GLU A 146 -5.24 -18.13 11.22
N ALA A 147 -4.94 -17.17 10.35
CA ALA A 147 -5.54 -17.03 9.02
C ALA A 147 -4.92 -17.94 7.95
N GLY A 148 -3.86 -18.70 8.27
CA GLY A 148 -3.23 -19.66 7.37
C GLY A 148 -1.97 -19.17 6.66
N ALA A 149 -1.29 -18.15 7.18
CA ALA A 149 0.03 -17.75 6.69
C ALA A 149 1.05 -18.90 6.89
N ILE A 150 1.96 -19.04 5.93
CA ILE A 150 3.04 -20.05 6.00
C ILE A 150 4.15 -19.55 6.92
N ASP A 151 4.48 -18.24 6.83
CA ASP A 151 5.56 -17.62 7.59
C ASP A 151 5.35 -16.10 7.70
N VAL A 152 6.18 -15.43 8.51
CA VAL A 152 6.26 -13.97 8.60
C VAL A 152 7.73 -13.53 8.58
N LEU A 153 8.16 -12.98 7.46
CA LEU A 153 9.53 -12.49 7.30
C LEU A 153 9.59 -11.01 7.64
N VAL A 154 10.46 -10.67 8.58
CA VAL A 154 10.60 -9.30 9.10
C VAL A 154 11.67 -8.52 8.33
N ALA A 155 11.25 -7.43 7.68
CA ALA A 155 12.14 -6.46 7.05
C ALA A 155 12.32 -5.25 7.99
N ASP A 156 13.18 -5.43 8.98
CA ASP A 156 13.48 -4.48 10.07
C ASP A 156 14.47 -3.37 9.69
N THR A 157 15.29 -3.61 8.67
CA THR A 157 16.27 -2.64 8.20
C THR A 157 15.79 -1.85 6.98
N PRO A 158 16.25 -0.59 6.79
CA PRO A 158 15.91 0.19 5.60
C PRO A 158 16.22 -0.52 4.28
N ASP A 159 17.33 -1.28 4.22
CA ASP A 159 17.71 -2.04 3.01
C ASP A 159 16.73 -3.18 2.71
N LYS A 160 16.34 -3.97 3.72
CA LYS A 160 15.36 -5.04 3.55
C LYS A 160 14.00 -4.49 3.12
N ARG A 161 13.54 -3.40 3.75
CA ARG A 161 12.29 -2.72 3.35
C ARG A 161 12.35 -2.21 1.92
N ALA A 162 13.43 -1.51 1.57
CA ALA A 162 13.61 -1.00 0.22
C ALA A 162 13.61 -2.11 -0.84
N LYS A 163 14.18 -3.29 -0.53
CA LYS A 163 14.14 -4.46 -1.42
C LYS A 163 12.71 -4.97 -1.63
N ALA A 164 11.95 -5.19 -0.55
CA ALA A 164 10.57 -5.65 -0.63
C ALA A 164 9.70 -4.68 -1.45
N TRP A 165 9.76 -3.40 -1.14
CA TRP A 165 9.01 -2.37 -1.85
C TRP A 165 9.48 -2.17 -3.29
N SER A 166 10.76 -2.38 -3.61
CA SER A 166 11.25 -2.28 -4.99
C SER A 166 10.60 -3.31 -5.92
N ALA A 167 10.37 -4.53 -5.42
CA ALA A 167 9.68 -5.56 -6.20
C ALA A 167 8.20 -5.19 -6.42
N ARG A 168 7.49 -4.74 -5.36
CA ARG A 168 6.10 -4.26 -5.49
C ARG A 168 5.98 -3.09 -6.46
N ASN A 169 6.89 -2.13 -6.37
CA ASN A 169 6.86 -0.94 -7.22
C ASN A 169 7.19 -1.24 -8.70
N ALA A 170 7.83 -2.35 -8.99
CA ALA A 170 8.19 -2.76 -10.35
C ALA A 170 7.06 -3.55 -11.07
N PHE A 171 5.89 -3.76 -10.46
CA PHE A 171 4.83 -4.58 -11.05
C PHE A 171 4.37 -4.05 -12.41
N TYR A 172 4.12 -2.75 -12.51
CA TYR A 172 3.68 -2.14 -13.76
C TYR A 172 4.72 -2.33 -14.88
N GLU A 173 5.98 -2.01 -14.62
CA GLU A 173 7.08 -2.15 -15.58
C GLU A 173 7.33 -3.61 -15.95
N ALA A 174 7.21 -4.52 -14.98
CA ALA A 174 7.36 -5.95 -15.21
C ALA A 174 6.26 -6.51 -16.13
N ILE A 175 5.01 -6.09 -15.93
CA ILE A 175 3.90 -6.45 -16.81
C ILE A 175 4.10 -5.85 -18.19
N CYS A 176 4.43 -4.57 -18.30
CA CYS A 176 4.71 -3.91 -19.58
C CYS A 176 5.86 -4.59 -20.37
N ALA A 177 6.87 -5.10 -19.66
CA ALA A 177 7.97 -5.83 -20.28
C ALA A 177 7.59 -7.24 -20.76
N ALA A 178 6.56 -7.85 -20.14
CA ALA A 178 6.12 -9.22 -20.44
C ALA A 178 4.94 -9.29 -21.41
N THR A 179 4.20 -8.19 -21.61
CA THR A 179 2.98 -8.14 -22.43
C THR A 179 3.08 -7.06 -23.50
N THR A 180 2.35 -7.24 -24.59
CA THR A 180 2.27 -6.23 -25.69
C THR A 180 1.09 -5.28 -25.50
N GLU A 181 0.12 -5.65 -24.69
CA GLU A 181 -1.08 -4.85 -24.39
C GLU A 181 -1.34 -4.92 -22.89
N LEU A 182 -1.60 -3.78 -22.27
CA LEU A 182 -1.92 -3.63 -20.86
C LEU A 182 -3.09 -2.67 -20.72
N ASP A 183 -4.06 -3.05 -19.91
CA ASP A 183 -5.10 -2.18 -19.41
C ASP A 183 -5.08 -2.23 -17.89
N GLU A 184 -5.02 -1.07 -17.24
CA GLU A 184 -4.99 -0.94 -15.78
C GLU A 184 -6.33 -0.42 -15.29
N CYS A 185 -6.89 -1.09 -14.30
CA CYS A 185 -8.20 -0.73 -13.74
C CYS A 185 -8.09 -0.64 -12.22
N ASP A 186 -8.18 0.59 -11.70
CA ASP A 186 -8.32 0.85 -10.28
C ASP A 186 -9.81 0.79 -9.89
N VAL A 187 -10.15 -0.16 -9.01
CA VAL A 187 -11.51 -0.31 -8.48
C VAL A 187 -11.50 -0.16 -6.96
N VAL A 188 -12.46 0.58 -6.40
CA VAL A 188 -12.67 0.82 -4.98
C VAL A 188 -14.09 0.45 -4.56
#